data_407cded9de35b90777c80f132de0ee38
#
_entry.id   407cded9de35b90777c80f132de0ee38
#
_cell.length_a   1.000
_cell.length_b   1.000
_cell.length_c   1.000
_cell.angle_alpha   90.00
_cell.angle_beta   90.00
_cell.angle_gamma   90.00
#
_symmetry.space_group_name_H-M   'P 1'
#
loop_
_entity.id
_entity.type
_entity.pdbx_description
1 polymer ?
#
loop_
_entity_poly.entity_id
_entity_poly.type
_entity_poly.pdbx_seq_one_letter_code
_entity_poly.pdbx_strand_id
1 'polypeptide(L)'
;LFLQHFSSQKQAHRKKAAGLDNSEDVGQKKMKKKKKKKSVFVTVGTTSFDALVEAMDSEELIQTLIERGYDSLTIQRGRGTYVPKHIVTSTSSERSSAIKVQVVEFLPSLDAILKEASLVISHAGAGSVFESLSLGKPTLVVVNESLMDNHQVELAETLASLGHVAWTKPDGLLQALNAFDPNSLVKYESGECTLAKDIEDFVFL
;
A
#
# COMPACT_ATOMS: atom_id res chain seq x y z
N LEU A 1 -53.87 38.93 -11.83
CA LEU A 1 -53.97 38.35 -10.47
C LEU A 1 -52.67 37.59 -10.03
N PHE A 2 -51.53 37.76 -10.72
CA PHE A 2 -50.27 37.06 -10.38
C PHE A 2 -49.09 38.02 -10.13
N LEU A 3 -49.30 39.33 -10.10
CA LEU A 3 -48.25 40.35 -9.98
C LEU A 3 -48.30 41.17 -8.68
N GLN A 4 -49.16 40.86 -7.73
CA GLN A 4 -49.28 41.60 -6.46
C GLN A 4 -48.73 40.90 -5.23
N HIS A 5 -48.14 39.70 -5.38
CA HIS A 5 -47.62 38.93 -4.21
C HIS A 5 -46.12 39.05 -4.02
N PHE A 6 -45.40 39.75 -4.88
CA PHE A 6 -43.93 39.88 -4.81
C PHE A 6 -43.43 41.20 -4.20
N SER A 7 -44.34 42.11 -3.83
CA SER A 7 -43.93 43.43 -3.31
C SER A 7 -43.92 43.54 -1.77
N SER A 8 -44.42 42.54 -1.05
CA SER A 8 -44.59 42.62 0.41
C SER A 8 -43.45 42.02 1.26
N GLN A 9 -42.49 41.32 0.62
CA GLN A 9 -41.37 40.72 1.35
C GLN A 9 -40.07 41.53 1.35
N LYS A 10 -40.01 42.65 0.65
CA LYS A 10 -38.79 43.50 0.60
C LYS A 10 -38.73 44.62 1.66
N GLN A 11 -39.71 44.79 2.50
CA GLN A 11 -39.72 45.87 3.52
C GLN A 11 -39.46 45.40 4.96
N ALA A 12 -39.35 44.09 5.24
CA ALA A 12 -39.12 43.58 6.59
C ALA A 12 -37.64 43.42 6.98
N HIS A 13 -36.68 43.62 6.07
CA HIS A 13 -35.23 43.40 6.35
C HIS A 13 -34.39 44.68 6.51
N ARG A 14 -35.02 45.83 6.72
CA ARG A 14 -34.28 47.11 6.81
C ARG A 14 -34.33 47.86 8.14
N LYS A 15 -34.66 47.17 9.26
CA LYS A 15 -34.60 47.75 10.62
C LYS A 15 -34.05 46.78 11.63
N LYS A 16 -32.77 46.40 11.47
CA LYS A 16 -31.96 45.89 12.59
C LYS A 16 -30.45 45.96 12.25
N ALA A 17 -29.99 47.15 12.08
CA ALA A 17 -28.56 47.42 12.02
C ALA A 17 -28.26 48.66 12.87
N ALA A 18 -28.17 48.49 14.16
CA ALA A 18 -27.46 49.41 15.08
C ALA A 18 -27.35 48.73 16.43
N GLY A 19 -26.09 48.39 16.83
CA GLY A 19 -25.70 48.23 18.24
C GLY A 19 -25.64 46.80 18.70
N LEU A 20 -24.44 46.20 18.71
CA LEU A 20 -23.69 45.92 19.93
C LEU A 20 -22.49 45.06 19.55
N ASP A 21 -21.36 45.66 19.79
CA ASP A 21 -20.03 45.06 19.89
C ASP A 21 -20.06 43.93 20.91
N ASN A 22 -19.68 42.72 20.53
CA ASN A 22 -19.19 41.71 21.41
C ASN A 22 -18.18 40.86 20.66
N SER A 23 -16.94 41.13 20.89
CA SER A 23 -15.78 40.33 20.62
C SER A 23 -15.96 38.92 21.21
N GLU A 24 -16.38 37.94 20.40
CA GLU A 24 -16.21 36.54 20.71
C GLU A 24 -15.20 35.95 19.74
N ASP A 25 -14.02 35.72 20.32
CA ASP A 25 -12.93 34.93 19.79
C ASP A 25 -13.41 33.56 19.32
N VAL A 26 -13.79 33.47 18.04
CA VAL A 26 -14.10 32.20 17.38
C VAL A 26 -12.77 31.52 17.07
N GLY A 27 -12.26 30.82 18.09
CA GLY A 27 -11.13 29.93 17.96
C GLY A 27 -11.29 29.01 16.76
N GLN A 28 -10.62 29.33 15.68
CA GLN A 28 -10.46 28.44 14.53
C GLN A 28 -9.77 27.17 15.00
N LYS A 29 -10.54 26.14 15.42
CA LYS A 29 -10.06 24.77 15.54
C LYS A 29 -9.61 24.33 14.14
N LYS A 30 -8.34 24.55 13.82
CA LYS A 30 -7.67 23.88 12.70
C LYS A 30 -7.90 22.38 12.87
N MET A 31 -8.86 21.83 12.15
CA MET A 31 -9.00 20.39 12.02
C MET A 31 -7.70 19.86 11.44
N LYS A 32 -6.85 19.28 12.30
CA LYS A 32 -5.67 18.54 11.88
C LYS A 32 -6.19 17.44 10.96
N LYS A 33 -5.98 17.58 9.64
CA LYS A 33 -6.22 16.50 8.67
C LYS A 33 -5.49 15.27 9.21
N LYS A 34 -6.24 14.24 9.60
CA LYS A 34 -5.67 12.97 10.07
C LYS A 34 -4.78 12.46 8.94
N LYS A 35 -3.47 12.42 9.15
CA LYS A 35 -2.50 11.90 8.17
C LYS A 35 -2.94 10.48 7.83
N LYS A 36 -3.19 10.20 6.54
CA LYS A 36 -3.57 8.85 6.09
C LYS A 36 -2.42 7.92 6.43
N LYS A 37 -2.67 6.89 7.23
CA LYS A 37 -1.67 5.90 7.60
C LYS A 37 -1.21 5.18 6.34
N LYS A 38 0.10 4.99 6.20
CA LYS A 38 0.71 4.24 5.11
C LYS A 38 1.14 2.88 5.63
N SER A 39 0.65 1.82 5.01
CA SER A 39 0.96 0.44 5.38
C SER A 39 1.70 -0.30 4.27
N VAL A 40 2.63 -1.16 4.67
CA VAL A 40 3.30 -2.11 3.79
C VAL A 40 2.77 -3.51 4.09
N PHE A 41 2.43 -4.24 3.06
CA PHE A 41 2.10 -5.65 3.14
C PHE A 41 3.13 -6.47 2.37
N VAL A 42 3.72 -7.44 3.06
CA VAL A 42 4.67 -8.41 2.49
C VAL A 42 4.03 -9.78 2.47
N THR A 43 4.07 -10.47 1.34
CA THR A 43 3.48 -11.80 1.22
C THR A 43 4.35 -12.76 0.41
N VAL A 44 4.46 -13.97 0.92
CA VAL A 44 5.00 -15.12 0.19
C VAL A 44 3.88 -16.06 -0.31
N GLY A 45 2.62 -15.61 -0.21
CA GLY A 45 1.47 -16.43 -0.54
C GLY A 45 1.32 -17.63 0.39
N THR A 46 1.02 -18.78 -0.17
CA THR A 46 0.90 -20.05 0.55
C THR A 46 2.18 -20.90 0.51
N THR A 47 3.22 -20.40 -0.14
CA THR A 47 4.51 -21.10 -0.30
C THR A 47 5.47 -20.82 0.86
N SER A 48 6.71 -21.28 0.77
CA SER A 48 7.82 -20.88 1.62
C SER A 48 8.79 -20.04 0.81
N PHE A 49 9.18 -18.88 1.35
CA PHE A 49 10.21 -18.03 0.76
C PHE A 49 10.97 -17.33 1.89
N ASP A 50 11.72 -18.12 2.65
CA ASP A 50 12.45 -17.64 3.83
C ASP A 50 13.44 -16.52 3.49
N ALA A 51 14.08 -16.57 2.32
CA ALA A 51 15.01 -15.52 1.90
C ALA A 51 14.35 -14.14 1.76
N LEU A 52 13.07 -14.04 1.33
CA LEU A 52 12.34 -12.77 1.33
C LEU A 52 12.06 -12.31 2.76
N VAL A 53 11.61 -13.22 3.63
CA VAL A 53 11.27 -12.88 5.02
C VAL A 53 12.53 -12.48 5.79
N GLU A 54 13.66 -13.13 5.54
CA GLU A 54 14.96 -12.80 6.11
C GLU A 54 15.47 -11.44 5.62
N ALA A 55 15.35 -11.15 4.32
CA ALA A 55 15.70 -9.84 3.77
C ALA A 55 14.86 -8.70 4.40
N MET A 56 13.61 -8.98 4.78
CA MET A 56 12.77 -8.02 5.50
C MET A 56 13.20 -7.84 6.96
N ASP A 57 13.91 -8.80 7.57
CA ASP A 57 14.36 -8.75 8.97
C ASP A 57 15.68 -7.96 9.14
N SER A 58 15.76 -6.82 8.44
CA SER A 58 16.90 -5.90 8.43
C SER A 58 16.52 -4.58 9.09
N GLU A 59 17.38 -4.09 10.00
CA GLU A 59 17.20 -2.77 10.63
C GLU A 59 17.24 -1.64 9.60
N GLU A 60 18.13 -1.75 8.61
CA GLU A 60 18.26 -0.76 7.54
C GLU A 60 17.00 -0.67 6.67
N LEU A 61 16.38 -1.82 6.38
CA LEU A 61 15.15 -1.86 5.61
C LEU A 61 13.98 -1.24 6.39
N ILE A 62 13.88 -1.56 7.68
CA ILE A 62 12.87 -0.95 8.54
C ILE A 62 13.06 0.57 8.64
N GLN A 63 14.30 1.02 8.81
CA GLN A 63 14.62 2.44 8.83
C GLN A 63 14.21 3.13 7.52
N THR A 64 14.50 2.49 6.37
CA THR A 64 14.06 2.98 5.06
C THR A 64 12.54 3.12 4.97
N LEU A 65 11.78 2.16 5.48
CA LEU A 65 10.31 2.22 5.50
C LEU A 65 9.83 3.40 6.37
N ILE A 66 10.44 3.61 7.53
CA ILE A 66 10.12 4.73 8.43
C ILE A 66 10.38 6.08 7.75
N GLU A 67 11.54 6.24 7.13
CA GLU A 67 11.93 7.47 6.41
C GLU A 67 11.00 7.77 5.23
N ARG A 68 10.50 6.75 4.56
CA ARG A 68 9.48 6.86 3.51
C ARG A 68 8.07 7.11 4.06
N GLY A 69 7.93 7.16 5.36
CA GLY A 69 6.70 7.53 6.08
C GLY A 69 5.66 6.42 6.17
N TYR A 70 6.10 5.16 6.16
CA TYR A 70 5.23 4.02 6.46
C TYR A 70 5.06 3.87 7.97
N ASP A 71 3.81 3.61 8.41
CA ASP A 71 3.44 3.52 9.82
C ASP A 71 3.24 2.06 10.29
N SER A 72 3.09 1.13 9.35
CA SER A 72 2.87 -0.28 9.65
C SER A 72 3.41 -1.21 8.57
N LEU A 73 3.87 -2.38 9.01
CA LEU A 73 4.37 -3.47 8.20
C LEU A 73 3.70 -4.77 8.64
N THR A 74 3.05 -5.45 7.72
CA THR A 74 2.54 -6.81 7.95
C THR A 74 3.26 -7.78 7.03
N ILE A 75 3.83 -8.85 7.59
CA ILE A 75 4.53 -9.89 6.86
C ILE A 75 3.75 -11.20 6.98
N GLN A 76 3.26 -11.71 5.85
CA GLN A 76 2.73 -13.06 5.73
C GLN A 76 3.85 -13.97 5.24
N ARG A 77 4.35 -14.85 6.14
CA ARG A 77 5.52 -15.72 5.90
C ARG A 77 5.18 -17.06 5.25
N GLY A 78 3.87 -17.37 5.10
CA GLY A 78 3.42 -18.63 4.52
C GLY A 78 3.91 -19.85 5.31
N ARG A 79 4.35 -20.88 4.58
CA ARG A 79 4.91 -22.12 5.15
C ARG A 79 6.40 -22.02 5.47
N GLY A 80 6.99 -20.83 5.35
CA GLY A 80 8.39 -20.60 5.68
C GLY A 80 8.69 -20.89 7.15
N THR A 81 9.92 -21.25 7.43
CA THR A 81 10.42 -21.60 8.79
C THR A 81 11.09 -20.42 9.46
N TYR A 82 11.57 -19.45 8.69
CA TYR A 82 12.20 -18.26 9.23
C TYR A 82 11.21 -17.41 10.01
N VAL A 83 11.58 -17.06 11.23
CA VAL A 83 10.81 -16.15 12.08
C VAL A 83 11.64 -14.90 12.33
N PRO A 84 11.19 -13.73 11.86
CA PRO A 84 11.88 -12.47 12.06
C PRO A 84 12.12 -12.19 13.55
N LYS A 85 13.33 -11.83 13.91
CA LYS A 85 13.75 -11.55 15.30
C LYS A 85 14.12 -10.08 15.49
N HIS A 86 14.88 -9.53 14.53
CA HIS A 86 15.42 -8.18 14.63
C HIS A 86 14.30 -7.12 14.57
N ILE A 87 13.40 -7.24 13.60
CA ILE A 87 12.30 -6.29 13.44
C ILE A 87 11.28 -6.34 14.58
N VAL A 88 11.05 -7.52 15.18
CA VAL A 88 10.13 -7.67 16.32
C VAL A 88 10.73 -7.09 17.59
N THR A 89 12.03 -7.28 17.83
CA THR A 89 12.72 -6.74 19.01
C THR A 89 12.97 -5.24 18.91
N SER A 90 13.32 -4.74 17.74
CA SER A 90 13.57 -3.31 17.50
C SER A 90 12.32 -2.45 17.72
N THR A 91 11.15 -2.98 17.37
CA THR A 91 9.87 -2.26 17.56
C THR A 91 9.34 -2.32 18.99
N SER A 92 9.88 -3.22 19.83
CA SER A 92 9.51 -3.36 21.25
C SER A 92 10.25 -2.39 22.17
N SER A 93 11.33 -1.75 21.69
CA SER A 93 12.06 -0.76 22.47
C SER A 93 11.40 0.62 22.39
N GLU A 94 11.29 1.32 23.50
CA GLU A 94 10.60 2.64 23.64
C GLU A 94 11.13 3.72 22.68
N ARG A 95 12.24 3.51 22.01
CA ARG A 95 12.84 4.44 21.04
C ARG A 95 12.41 4.20 19.59
N SER A 96 11.71 3.10 19.27
CA SER A 96 11.36 2.71 17.89
C SER A 96 9.86 2.59 17.66
N SER A 97 9.04 3.43 18.28
CA SER A 97 7.58 3.42 18.08
C SER A 97 7.12 3.98 16.71
N ALA A 98 8.02 4.10 15.74
CA ALA A 98 7.71 4.73 14.46
C ALA A 98 6.94 3.82 13.50
N ILE A 99 7.12 2.49 13.55
CA ILE A 99 6.43 1.54 12.67
C ILE A 99 5.90 0.35 13.48
N LYS A 100 4.65 -0.03 13.22
CA LYS A 100 4.02 -1.23 13.78
C LYS A 100 4.34 -2.43 12.92
N VAL A 101 4.97 -3.48 13.47
CA VAL A 101 5.26 -4.73 12.76
C VAL A 101 4.36 -5.85 13.25
N GLN A 102 3.80 -6.60 12.30
CA GLN A 102 3.05 -7.82 12.53
C GLN A 102 3.54 -8.92 11.61
N VAL A 103 3.81 -10.09 12.15
CA VAL A 103 4.17 -11.29 11.39
C VAL A 103 3.10 -12.35 11.58
N VAL A 104 2.61 -12.89 10.48
CA VAL A 104 1.57 -13.93 10.46
C VAL A 104 1.98 -15.07 9.52
N GLU A 105 1.48 -16.26 9.77
CA GLU A 105 1.69 -17.38 8.85
C GLU A 105 0.77 -17.25 7.64
N PHE A 106 -0.51 -17.16 7.89
CA PHE A 106 -1.54 -17.01 6.87
C PHE A 106 -2.59 -16.00 7.32
N LEU A 107 -3.22 -15.37 6.34
CA LEU A 107 -4.40 -14.56 6.53
C LEU A 107 -5.61 -15.28 5.91
N PRO A 108 -6.77 -15.26 6.55
CA PRO A 108 -8.00 -15.88 6.02
C PRO A 108 -8.44 -15.28 4.68
N SER A 109 -8.12 -14.01 4.45
CA SER A 109 -8.36 -13.26 3.23
C SER A 109 -7.33 -12.15 3.09
N LEU A 110 -6.85 -11.93 1.88
CA LEU A 110 -5.93 -10.83 1.57
C LEU A 110 -6.67 -9.54 1.20
N ASP A 111 -7.95 -9.60 0.87
CA ASP A 111 -8.73 -8.47 0.34
C ASP A 111 -8.68 -7.22 1.24
N ALA A 112 -8.90 -7.39 2.54
CA ALA A 112 -8.89 -6.27 3.47
C ALA A 112 -7.50 -5.63 3.61
N ILE A 113 -6.45 -6.44 3.77
CA ILE A 113 -5.08 -5.94 3.96
C ILE A 113 -4.53 -5.32 2.67
N LEU A 114 -4.84 -5.91 1.51
CA LEU A 114 -4.46 -5.36 0.21
C LEU A 114 -5.16 -4.02 -0.03
N LYS A 115 -6.45 -3.88 0.28
CA LYS A 115 -7.17 -2.60 0.16
C LYS A 115 -6.55 -1.49 1.01
N GLU A 116 -6.04 -1.81 2.19
CA GLU A 116 -5.40 -0.85 3.09
C GLU A 116 -3.93 -0.60 2.73
N ALA A 117 -3.26 -1.53 2.05
CA ALA A 117 -1.86 -1.42 1.70
C ALA A 117 -1.57 -0.19 0.82
N SER A 118 -0.49 0.51 1.16
CA SER A 118 0.09 1.60 0.37
C SER A 118 1.26 1.12 -0.49
N LEU A 119 1.83 -0.03 -0.14
CA LEU A 119 2.85 -0.76 -0.88
C LEU A 119 2.66 -2.24 -0.62
N VAL A 120 2.74 -3.05 -1.65
CA VAL A 120 2.80 -4.51 -1.56
C VAL A 120 4.17 -4.98 -2.01
N ILE A 121 4.82 -5.82 -1.19
CA ILE A 121 6.03 -6.55 -1.54
C ILE A 121 5.61 -8.02 -1.64
N SER A 122 5.60 -8.56 -2.84
CA SER A 122 5.07 -9.90 -3.10
C SER A 122 6.14 -10.81 -3.69
N HIS A 123 6.15 -12.09 -3.27
CA HIS A 123 6.81 -13.09 -4.08
C HIS A 123 6.19 -13.10 -5.49
N ALA A 124 6.91 -13.62 -6.47
CA ALA A 124 6.47 -13.63 -7.87
C ALA A 124 5.40 -14.70 -8.16
N GLY A 125 4.48 -14.94 -7.24
CA GLY A 125 3.33 -15.81 -7.46
C GLY A 125 2.21 -15.05 -8.18
N ALA A 126 1.80 -15.54 -9.35
CA ALA A 126 0.83 -14.87 -10.22
C ALA A 126 -0.44 -14.43 -9.46
N GLY A 127 -1.05 -15.30 -8.66
CA GLY A 127 -2.27 -14.99 -7.92
C GLY A 127 -2.11 -13.73 -7.03
N SER A 128 -1.08 -13.68 -6.18
CA SER A 128 -0.85 -12.55 -5.27
C SER A 128 -0.50 -11.26 -6.01
N VAL A 129 0.28 -11.37 -7.10
CA VAL A 129 0.67 -10.21 -7.91
C VAL A 129 -0.55 -9.62 -8.60
N PHE A 130 -1.35 -10.43 -9.32
CA PHE A 130 -2.53 -9.94 -10.03
C PHE A 130 -3.63 -9.44 -9.09
N GLU A 131 -3.81 -10.06 -7.92
CA GLU A 131 -4.74 -9.56 -6.91
C GLU A 131 -4.34 -8.15 -6.44
N SER A 132 -3.05 -7.94 -6.19
CA SER A 132 -2.50 -6.62 -5.83
C SER A 132 -2.70 -5.59 -6.95
N LEU A 133 -2.35 -5.93 -8.19
CA LEU A 133 -2.47 -5.06 -9.35
C LEU A 133 -3.92 -4.70 -9.67
N SER A 134 -4.85 -5.66 -9.56
CA SER A 134 -6.29 -5.45 -9.78
C SER A 134 -6.89 -4.45 -8.79
N LEU A 135 -6.31 -4.36 -7.58
CA LEU A 135 -6.66 -3.36 -6.58
C LEU A 135 -5.90 -2.03 -6.76
N GLY A 136 -5.11 -1.91 -7.82
CA GLY A 136 -4.33 -0.70 -8.13
C GLY A 136 -3.24 -0.42 -7.09
N LYS A 137 -2.65 -1.47 -6.50
CA LYS A 137 -1.62 -1.29 -5.48
C LYS A 137 -0.23 -1.19 -6.10
N PRO A 138 0.59 -0.22 -5.67
CA PRO A 138 2.00 -0.23 -6.00
C PRO A 138 2.64 -1.53 -5.51
N THR A 139 3.25 -2.28 -6.41
CA THR A 139 3.77 -3.62 -6.14
C THR A 139 5.23 -3.73 -6.50
N LEU A 140 6.03 -4.19 -5.54
CA LEU A 140 7.42 -4.60 -5.71
C LEU A 140 7.47 -6.14 -5.65
N VAL A 141 7.84 -6.76 -6.76
CA VAL A 141 7.91 -8.22 -6.87
C VAL A 141 9.31 -8.70 -6.49
N VAL A 142 9.38 -9.73 -5.65
CA VAL A 142 10.65 -10.36 -5.27
C VAL A 142 10.67 -11.80 -5.77
N VAL A 143 11.64 -12.11 -6.64
CA VAL A 143 11.73 -13.40 -7.31
C VAL A 143 12.53 -14.37 -6.46
N ASN A 144 12.07 -15.62 -6.41
CA ASN A 144 12.77 -16.73 -5.76
C ASN A 144 13.50 -17.57 -6.81
N GLU A 145 14.80 -17.35 -6.96
CA GLU A 145 15.62 -18.12 -7.91
C GLU A 145 15.93 -19.58 -7.47
N SER A 146 15.63 -19.92 -6.21
CA SER A 146 15.82 -21.30 -5.73
C SER A 146 14.73 -22.26 -6.21
N LEU A 147 13.65 -21.74 -6.76
CA LEU A 147 12.62 -22.54 -7.41
C LEU A 147 13.07 -22.84 -8.86
N MET A 148 13.03 -24.11 -9.24
CA MET A 148 13.55 -24.61 -10.52
C MET A 148 12.80 -24.07 -11.76
N ASP A 149 11.72 -23.36 -11.59
CA ASP A 149 10.89 -22.83 -12.67
C ASP A 149 11.18 -21.34 -12.91
N ASN A 150 11.70 -21.02 -14.10
CA ASN A 150 11.96 -19.65 -14.56
C ASN A 150 10.68 -18.80 -14.70
N HIS A 151 9.49 -19.42 -14.60
CA HIS A 151 8.20 -18.74 -14.81
C HIS A 151 7.99 -17.53 -13.90
N GLN A 152 8.52 -17.57 -12.67
CA GLN A 152 8.43 -16.42 -11.74
C GLN A 152 9.27 -15.22 -12.21
N VAL A 153 10.45 -15.48 -12.79
CA VAL A 153 11.31 -14.46 -13.35
C VAL A 153 10.66 -13.83 -14.56
N GLU A 154 10.18 -14.67 -15.49
CA GLU A 154 9.53 -14.25 -16.73
C GLU A 154 8.28 -13.41 -16.47
N LEU A 155 7.44 -13.82 -15.49
CA LEU A 155 6.29 -13.03 -15.06
C LEU A 155 6.73 -11.64 -14.53
N ALA A 156 7.71 -11.61 -13.64
CA ALA A 156 8.19 -10.36 -13.04
C ALA A 156 8.80 -9.42 -14.09
N GLU A 157 9.62 -9.94 -15.01
CA GLU A 157 10.22 -9.21 -16.11
C GLU A 157 9.17 -8.68 -17.09
N THR A 158 8.19 -9.50 -17.46
CA THR A 158 7.10 -9.09 -18.34
C THR A 158 6.30 -7.95 -17.73
N LEU A 159 5.84 -8.10 -16.49
CA LEU A 159 5.07 -7.05 -15.82
C LEU A 159 5.88 -5.77 -15.59
N ALA A 160 7.18 -5.90 -15.34
CA ALA A 160 8.07 -4.75 -15.19
C ALA A 160 8.33 -4.05 -16.52
N SER A 161 8.48 -4.79 -17.62
CA SER A 161 8.64 -4.20 -18.97
C SER A 161 7.42 -3.38 -19.40
N LEU A 162 6.23 -3.76 -18.90
CA LEU A 162 4.98 -3.03 -19.08
C LEU A 162 4.82 -1.88 -18.08
N GLY A 163 5.74 -1.75 -17.13
CA GLY A 163 5.72 -0.69 -16.12
C GLY A 163 4.73 -0.92 -14.97
N HIS A 164 4.11 -2.09 -14.88
CA HIS A 164 3.09 -2.36 -13.84
C HIS A 164 3.68 -2.65 -12.46
N VAL A 165 4.91 -3.18 -12.41
CA VAL A 165 5.64 -3.50 -11.18
C VAL A 165 7.09 -3.08 -11.29
N ALA A 166 7.76 -2.94 -10.14
CA ALA A 166 9.20 -3.09 -10.05
C ALA A 166 9.50 -4.50 -9.54
N TRP A 167 10.68 -5.05 -9.86
CA TRP A 167 11.06 -6.36 -9.36
C TRP A 167 12.52 -6.40 -8.93
N THR A 168 12.84 -7.36 -8.07
CA THR A 168 14.19 -7.58 -7.57
C THR A 168 14.34 -9.02 -7.04
N LYS A 169 15.56 -9.36 -6.61
CA LYS A 169 15.86 -10.53 -5.79
C LYS A 169 15.94 -10.15 -4.31
N PRO A 170 15.94 -11.11 -3.37
CA PRO A 170 16.00 -10.79 -1.94
C PRO A 170 17.21 -9.95 -1.53
N ASP A 171 18.37 -10.21 -2.10
CA ASP A 171 19.61 -9.48 -1.84
C ASP A 171 19.61 -8.02 -2.36
N GLY A 172 18.82 -7.75 -3.39
CA GLY A 172 18.61 -6.41 -3.95
C GLY A 172 17.44 -5.63 -3.33
N LEU A 173 16.72 -6.20 -2.35
CA LEU A 173 15.46 -5.64 -1.86
C LEU A 173 15.61 -4.23 -1.28
N LEU A 174 16.63 -3.98 -0.47
CA LEU A 174 16.89 -2.67 0.11
C LEU A 174 17.17 -1.61 -0.97
N GLN A 175 17.99 -1.94 -1.96
CA GLN A 175 18.30 -1.05 -3.06
C GLN A 175 17.05 -0.76 -3.91
N ALA A 176 16.29 -1.81 -4.23
CA ALA A 176 15.05 -1.68 -4.99
C ALA A 176 14.04 -0.82 -4.25
N LEU A 177 13.87 -1.01 -2.93
CA LEU A 177 12.97 -0.22 -2.10
C LEU A 177 13.39 1.26 -2.08
N ASN A 178 14.69 1.55 -1.98
CA ASN A 178 15.21 2.92 -2.01
C ASN A 178 14.91 3.61 -3.36
N ALA A 179 15.03 2.89 -4.46
CA ALA A 179 14.77 3.40 -5.81
C ALA A 179 13.26 3.40 -6.18
N PHE A 180 12.41 2.72 -5.42
CA PHE A 180 11.01 2.52 -5.75
C PHE A 180 10.20 3.82 -5.70
N ASP A 181 9.62 4.21 -6.84
CA ASP A 181 8.65 5.29 -6.92
C ASP A 181 7.26 4.72 -7.30
N PRO A 182 6.30 4.73 -6.38
CA PRO A 182 4.93 4.26 -6.66
C PRO A 182 4.24 5.03 -7.79
N ASN A 183 4.64 6.29 -8.04
CA ASN A 183 4.01 7.15 -9.04
C ASN A 183 4.57 6.89 -10.46
N SER A 184 5.69 6.19 -10.58
CA SER A 184 6.26 5.81 -11.89
C SER A 184 5.57 4.59 -12.50
N LEU A 185 4.76 3.88 -11.71
CA LEU A 185 4.10 2.67 -12.17
C LEU A 185 2.88 2.99 -13.04
N VAL A 186 2.74 2.23 -14.11
CA VAL A 186 1.56 2.24 -14.99
C VAL A 186 0.44 1.45 -14.31
N LYS A 187 -0.73 2.05 -14.23
CA LYS A 187 -1.89 1.36 -13.65
C LYS A 187 -2.26 0.13 -14.46
N TYR A 188 -2.41 -0.99 -13.78
CA TYR A 188 -2.94 -2.20 -14.37
C TYR A 188 -4.45 -2.08 -14.55
N GLU A 189 -4.95 -2.31 -15.75
CA GLU A 189 -6.38 -2.32 -16.04
C GLU A 189 -6.81 -3.76 -16.31
N SER A 190 -7.54 -4.35 -15.35
CA SER A 190 -8.18 -5.65 -15.51
C SER A 190 -9.45 -5.45 -16.33
N GLY A 191 -9.39 -5.69 -17.62
CA GLY A 191 -10.57 -5.62 -18.46
C GLY A 191 -10.24 -5.89 -19.91
N GLU A 192 -10.84 -6.92 -20.50
CA GLU A 192 -10.79 -7.31 -21.91
C GLU A 192 -9.37 -7.48 -22.50
N CYS A 193 -8.32 -7.45 -21.68
CA CYS A 193 -6.96 -7.49 -22.16
C CYS A 193 -6.56 -8.93 -22.44
N THR A 194 -6.23 -9.18 -23.67
CA THR A 194 -5.51 -10.37 -24.15
C THR A 194 -4.32 -10.73 -23.27
N LEU A 195 -3.72 -9.74 -22.60
CA LEU A 195 -2.54 -9.92 -21.73
C LEU A 195 -2.79 -10.84 -20.54
N ALA A 196 -3.92 -10.69 -19.82
CA ALA A 196 -4.25 -11.59 -18.70
C ALA A 196 -4.46 -13.02 -19.23
N LYS A 197 -5.08 -13.14 -20.40
CA LYS A 197 -5.30 -14.41 -21.10
C LYS A 197 -4.00 -14.96 -21.67
N ASP A 198 -3.17 -14.11 -22.26
CA ASP A 198 -1.86 -14.48 -22.80
C ASP A 198 -0.89 -14.93 -21.70
N ILE A 199 -0.97 -14.34 -20.49
CA ILE A 199 -0.18 -14.75 -19.33
C ILE A 199 -0.79 -16.01 -18.67
N GLU A 200 -2.11 -16.14 -18.57
CA GLU A 200 -2.75 -17.38 -18.15
C GLU A 200 -2.38 -18.53 -19.11
N ASP A 201 -2.45 -18.31 -20.40
CA ASP A 201 -2.06 -19.28 -21.41
C ASP A 201 -0.55 -19.62 -21.36
N PHE A 202 0.30 -18.66 -20.94
CA PHE A 202 1.73 -18.87 -20.79
C PHE A 202 2.12 -19.61 -19.49
N VAL A 203 1.37 -19.38 -18.40
CA VAL A 203 1.67 -19.98 -17.07
C VAL A 203 1.08 -21.41 -16.94
N PHE A 204 0.08 -21.75 -17.75
CA PHE A 204 -0.61 -23.05 -17.69
C PHE A 204 -0.32 -23.96 -18.89
N LEU A 205 0.67 -23.64 -19.74
CA LEU A 205 1.28 -24.55 -20.73
C LEU A 205 2.47 -25.29 -20.11
#